data_4adebd234211285662935bf83b8f397f
#
_entry.id   4adebd234211285662935bf83b8f397f
#
_cell.length_a   1.000
_cell.length_b   1.000
_cell.length_c   1.000
_cell.angle_alpha   90.00
_cell.angle_beta   90.00
_cell.angle_gamma   90.00
#
_symmetry.space_group_name_H-M   'P 1'
#
loop_
_entity.id
_entity.type
_entity.pdbx_description
1 polymer ?
#
loop_
_entity_poly.entity_id
_entity_poly.type
_entity_poly.pdbx_seq_one_letter_code
_entity_poly.pdbx_strand_id
1 'polypeptide(L)'
;SYMSTAVGLAIADGKLSLDDRLAEFFPEAVPENAQPELFEIRLRHLLMMSSGFHEPYLMGANRRAGVGAPDYVKYMLSRPVKVQPGSEFVYSTADSILAGRMVEKAVGKRLSEYLYERFFEPLGQGFPIWENCPQGHPIGGGGMFMTLSNMLKIGQVYLMDGKWKGQQLVD
;
A
#
# COMPACT_ATOMS: atom_id res chain seq x y z
N SER A 1 5.54 -1.12 7.39
CA SER A 1 5.10 -0.44 8.60
C SER A 1 3.76 0.27 8.41
N TYR A 2 3.65 1.60 8.12
CA TYR A 2 2.33 2.25 8.01
C TYR A 2 1.41 1.62 6.96
N MET A 3 1.95 1.13 5.85
CA MET A 3 1.16 0.40 4.86
C MET A 3 0.62 -0.93 5.41
N SER A 4 1.45 -1.72 6.08
CA SER A 4 1.00 -2.96 6.72
C SER A 4 0.00 -2.69 7.85
N THR A 5 0.19 -1.59 8.61
CA THR A 5 -0.80 -1.12 9.60
C THR A 5 -2.15 -0.81 8.92
N ALA A 6 -2.15 -0.07 7.81
CA ALA A 6 -3.39 0.26 7.10
C ALA A 6 -4.11 -0.99 6.58
N VAL A 7 -3.35 -1.95 6.05
CA VAL A 7 -3.91 -3.23 5.59
C VAL A 7 -4.48 -4.03 6.78
N GLY A 8 -3.74 -4.12 7.89
CA GLY A 8 -4.21 -4.81 9.10
C GLY A 8 -5.51 -4.21 9.64
N LEU A 9 -5.60 -2.89 9.73
CA LEU A 9 -6.82 -2.18 10.11
C LEU A 9 -7.99 -2.47 9.16
N ALA A 10 -7.75 -2.46 7.84
CA ALA A 10 -8.79 -2.75 6.86
C ALA A 10 -9.26 -4.22 6.92
N ILE A 11 -8.36 -5.15 7.25
CA ILE A 11 -8.71 -6.56 7.49
C ILE A 11 -9.54 -6.70 8.78
N ALA A 12 -9.13 -6.05 9.86
CA ALA A 12 -9.88 -6.04 11.13
C ALA A 12 -11.29 -5.44 10.95
N ASP A 13 -11.44 -4.45 10.06
CA ASP A 13 -12.73 -3.88 9.69
C ASP A 13 -13.55 -4.78 8.73
N GLY A 14 -13.05 -5.95 8.35
CA GLY A 14 -13.70 -6.87 7.40
C GLY A 14 -13.79 -6.33 5.97
N LYS A 15 -12.92 -5.39 5.59
CA LYS A 15 -12.92 -4.72 4.29
C LYS A 15 -11.93 -5.31 3.29
N LEU A 16 -10.90 -6.00 3.78
CA LEU A 16 -9.85 -6.62 2.98
C LEU A 16 -9.53 -8.02 3.49
N SER A 17 -8.95 -8.83 2.61
CA SER A 17 -8.30 -10.10 2.91
C SER A 17 -6.92 -10.13 2.28
N LEU A 18 -5.98 -10.85 2.87
CA LEU A 18 -4.67 -11.10 2.28
C LEU A 18 -4.77 -11.88 0.96
N ASP A 19 -5.89 -12.58 0.74
CA ASP A 19 -6.16 -13.37 -0.46
C ASP A 19 -6.86 -12.59 -1.58
N ASP A 20 -7.25 -11.34 -1.33
CA ASP A 20 -7.89 -10.49 -2.33
C ASP A 20 -6.95 -10.27 -3.52
N ARG A 21 -7.50 -10.40 -4.73
CA ARG A 21 -6.75 -10.32 -5.98
C ARG A 21 -6.66 -8.88 -6.47
N LEU A 22 -5.46 -8.45 -6.83
CA LEU A 22 -5.20 -7.09 -7.33
C LEU A 22 -6.09 -6.72 -8.52
N ALA A 23 -6.21 -7.60 -9.51
CA ALA A 23 -6.96 -7.34 -10.74
C ALA A 23 -8.46 -7.13 -10.48
N GLU A 24 -9.04 -7.76 -9.45
CA GLU A 24 -10.44 -7.61 -9.08
C GLU A 24 -10.75 -6.22 -8.50
N PHE A 25 -9.75 -5.57 -7.89
CA PHE A 25 -9.89 -4.20 -7.39
C PHE A 25 -9.83 -3.13 -8.49
N PHE A 26 -9.19 -3.42 -9.61
CA PHE A 26 -8.96 -2.46 -10.69
C PHE A 26 -9.28 -3.04 -12.07
N PRO A 27 -10.49 -3.59 -12.28
CA PRO A 27 -10.84 -4.21 -13.55
C PRO A 27 -10.72 -3.24 -14.74
N GLU A 28 -10.93 -1.95 -14.49
CA GLU A 28 -10.80 -0.89 -15.48
C GLU A 28 -9.35 -0.60 -15.92
N ALA A 29 -8.37 -1.06 -15.15
CA ALA A 29 -6.95 -0.88 -15.43
C ALA A 29 -6.29 -2.14 -16.00
N VAL A 30 -6.98 -3.26 -16.02
CA VAL A 30 -6.47 -4.52 -16.59
C VAL A 30 -6.44 -4.41 -18.11
N PRO A 31 -5.28 -4.64 -18.77
CA PRO A 31 -5.20 -4.60 -20.22
C PRO A 31 -5.94 -5.80 -20.85
N GLU A 32 -6.48 -5.62 -22.06
CA GLU A 32 -7.20 -6.68 -22.80
C GLU A 32 -6.33 -7.93 -23.04
N ASN A 33 -5.02 -7.73 -23.19
CA ASN A 33 -4.04 -8.80 -23.40
C ASN A 33 -3.25 -9.14 -22.14
N ALA A 34 -3.86 -9.00 -20.95
CA ALA A 34 -3.22 -9.30 -19.68
C ALA A 34 -2.76 -10.77 -19.61
N GLN A 35 -1.56 -10.96 -19.05
CA GLN A 35 -1.03 -12.30 -18.78
C GLN A 35 -1.86 -12.98 -17.66
N PRO A 36 -2.06 -14.32 -17.70
CA PRO A 36 -2.77 -15.05 -16.65
C PRO A 36 -2.21 -14.81 -15.24
N GLU A 37 -0.88 -14.66 -15.11
CA GLU A 37 -0.18 -14.43 -13.84
C GLU A 37 -0.60 -13.12 -13.17
N LEU A 38 -1.05 -12.10 -13.94
CA LEU A 38 -1.56 -10.87 -13.36
C LEU A 38 -2.77 -11.12 -12.43
N PHE A 39 -3.62 -12.07 -12.79
CA PHE A 39 -4.82 -12.44 -12.02
C PHE A 39 -4.50 -13.28 -10.78
N GLU A 40 -3.26 -13.76 -10.66
CA GLU A 40 -2.77 -14.51 -9.49
C GLU A 40 -2.20 -13.59 -8.40
N ILE A 41 -1.94 -12.29 -8.71
CA ILE A 41 -1.37 -11.34 -7.75
C ILE A 41 -2.40 -11.06 -6.66
N ARG A 42 -2.03 -11.36 -5.41
CA ARG A 42 -2.86 -11.13 -4.22
C ARG A 42 -2.24 -10.04 -3.34
N LEU A 43 -3.05 -9.47 -2.44
CA LEU A 43 -2.58 -8.47 -1.48
C LEU A 43 -1.37 -8.95 -0.68
N ARG A 44 -1.33 -10.22 -0.27
CA ARG A 44 -0.16 -10.81 0.42
C ARG A 44 1.12 -10.71 -0.41
N HIS A 45 1.05 -10.92 -1.72
CA HIS A 45 2.22 -10.85 -2.60
C HIS A 45 2.77 -9.42 -2.68
N LEU A 46 1.90 -8.41 -2.67
CA LEU A 46 2.30 -6.99 -2.61
C LEU A 46 3.00 -6.67 -1.28
N LEU A 47 2.44 -7.12 -0.15
CA LEU A 47 3.05 -6.89 1.17
C LEU A 47 4.38 -7.61 1.36
N MET A 48 4.54 -8.77 0.73
CA MET A 48 5.77 -9.56 0.73
C MET A 48 6.79 -9.10 -0.32
N MET A 49 6.43 -8.11 -1.15
CA MET A 49 7.23 -7.66 -2.31
C MET A 49 7.60 -8.82 -3.23
N SER A 50 6.61 -9.66 -3.53
CA SER A 50 6.72 -10.85 -4.36
C SER A 50 5.63 -10.90 -5.43
N SER A 51 5.21 -9.74 -5.94
CA SER A 51 4.15 -9.62 -6.96
C SER A 51 4.47 -10.30 -8.30
N GLY A 52 5.76 -10.56 -8.58
CA GLY A 52 6.20 -11.15 -9.83
C GLY A 52 6.55 -10.15 -10.94
N PHE A 53 6.37 -8.85 -10.72
CA PHE A 53 6.80 -7.84 -11.69
C PHE A 53 8.32 -7.83 -11.91
N HIS A 54 9.09 -8.23 -10.90
CA HIS A 54 10.53 -8.50 -10.96
C HIS A 54 11.42 -7.33 -11.42
N GLU A 55 10.93 -6.10 -11.30
CA GLU A 55 11.68 -4.88 -11.58
C GLU A 55 11.31 -3.77 -10.59
N PRO A 56 12.25 -2.86 -10.27
CA PRO A 56 12.02 -1.79 -9.30
C PRO A 56 11.19 -0.64 -9.92
N TYR A 57 10.00 -0.95 -10.39
CA TYR A 57 9.08 0.04 -10.95
C TYR A 57 8.70 1.12 -9.95
N LEU A 58 8.44 2.32 -10.45
CA LEU A 58 7.96 3.47 -9.69
C LEU A 58 8.85 3.88 -8.49
N MET A 59 10.16 3.56 -8.55
CA MET A 59 11.13 4.12 -7.59
C MET A 59 11.18 5.64 -7.71
N GLY A 60 11.62 6.32 -6.65
CA GLY A 60 11.57 7.78 -6.55
C GLY A 60 12.13 8.54 -7.76
N ALA A 61 13.25 8.09 -8.34
CA ALA A 61 13.83 8.70 -9.53
C ALA A 61 12.90 8.58 -10.74
N ASN A 62 12.32 7.40 -10.96
CA ASN A 62 11.41 7.13 -12.07
C ASN A 62 10.12 7.97 -11.94
N ARG A 63 9.54 8.07 -10.75
CA ARG A 63 8.35 8.89 -10.52
C ARG A 63 8.61 10.37 -10.79
N ARG A 64 9.76 10.90 -10.32
CA ARG A 64 10.15 12.29 -10.59
C ARG A 64 10.38 12.57 -12.08
N ALA A 65 10.77 11.56 -12.85
CA ALA A 65 10.88 11.63 -14.31
C ALA A 65 9.53 11.44 -15.04
N GLY A 66 8.42 11.30 -14.29
CA GLY A 66 7.08 11.15 -14.87
C GLY A 66 6.73 9.72 -15.33
N VAL A 67 7.57 8.73 -15.03
CA VAL A 67 7.28 7.33 -15.39
C VAL A 67 6.01 6.87 -14.69
N GLY A 68 5.09 6.29 -15.45
CA GLY A 68 3.81 5.79 -14.97
C GLY A 68 2.71 6.84 -14.78
N ALA A 69 3.03 8.13 -14.98
CA ALA A 69 2.04 9.19 -14.90
C ALA A 69 1.03 9.12 -16.10
N PRO A 70 -0.23 9.55 -15.90
CA PRO A 70 -0.76 10.02 -14.62
C PRO A 70 -1.24 8.90 -13.69
N ASP A 71 -1.41 7.67 -14.18
CA ASP A 71 -2.07 6.57 -13.47
C ASP A 71 -1.10 5.41 -13.18
N TYR A 72 -0.60 5.37 -11.94
CA TYR A 72 0.36 4.34 -11.52
C TYR A 72 -0.24 2.94 -11.46
N VAL A 73 -1.54 2.81 -11.19
CA VAL A 73 -2.21 1.49 -11.18
C VAL A 73 -2.26 0.95 -12.61
N LYS A 74 -2.80 1.74 -13.55
CA LYS A 74 -2.89 1.36 -14.96
C LYS A 74 -1.50 1.06 -15.54
N TYR A 75 -0.51 1.89 -15.21
CA TYR A 75 0.86 1.65 -15.62
C TYR A 75 1.37 0.30 -15.13
N MET A 76 1.18 -0.03 -13.86
CA MET A 76 1.68 -1.27 -13.29
C MET A 76 0.98 -2.50 -13.86
N LEU A 77 -0.37 -2.46 -13.97
CA LEU A 77 -1.10 -3.60 -14.51
C LEU A 77 -0.77 -3.87 -16.00
N SER A 78 -0.20 -2.89 -16.71
CA SER A 78 0.31 -3.07 -18.08
C SER A 78 1.75 -3.62 -18.13
N ARG A 79 2.43 -3.81 -17.00
CA ARG A 79 3.79 -4.37 -16.97
C ARG A 79 3.76 -5.90 -17.01
N PRO A 80 4.78 -6.54 -17.59
CA PRO A 80 4.84 -7.98 -17.61
C PRO A 80 5.07 -8.54 -16.20
N VAL A 81 4.34 -9.58 -15.85
CA VAL A 81 4.64 -10.44 -14.69
C VAL A 81 5.67 -11.44 -15.16
N LYS A 82 6.87 -11.41 -14.60
CA LYS A 82 8.04 -12.17 -15.10
C LYS A 82 8.27 -13.48 -14.39
N VAL A 83 7.79 -13.59 -13.15
CA VAL A 83 7.88 -14.79 -12.33
C VAL A 83 6.56 -15.04 -11.62
N GLN A 84 6.32 -16.27 -11.19
CA GLN A 84 5.11 -16.63 -10.48
C GLN A 84 4.93 -15.75 -9.22
N PRO A 85 3.78 -15.10 -9.02
CA PRO A 85 3.50 -14.35 -7.81
C PRO A 85 3.71 -15.18 -6.54
N GLY A 86 4.48 -14.63 -5.60
CA GLY A 86 4.86 -15.30 -4.36
C GLY A 86 6.17 -16.10 -4.42
N SER A 87 6.78 -16.28 -5.60
CA SER A 87 7.97 -17.13 -5.75
C SER A 87 9.29 -16.43 -5.41
N GLU A 88 9.39 -15.13 -5.69
CA GLU A 88 10.65 -14.39 -5.52
C GLU A 88 10.40 -13.02 -4.88
N PHE A 89 11.32 -12.62 -4.00
CA PHE A 89 11.34 -11.29 -3.40
C PHE A 89 12.11 -10.32 -4.29
N VAL A 90 11.45 -9.23 -4.69
CA VAL A 90 12.10 -8.06 -5.33
C VAL A 90 11.58 -6.79 -4.69
N TYR A 91 12.46 -6.04 -4.03
CA TYR A 91 12.05 -4.79 -3.38
C TYR A 91 11.34 -3.85 -4.36
N SER A 92 10.09 -3.46 -4.05
CA SER A 92 9.22 -2.76 -4.98
C SER A 92 8.43 -1.63 -4.30
N THR A 93 8.70 -0.39 -4.70
CA THR A 93 7.84 0.75 -4.32
C THR A 93 6.44 0.60 -4.94
N ALA A 94 6.37 0.03 -6.15
CA ALA A 94 5.11 -0.19 -6.84
C ALA A 94 4.16 -1.10 -6.05
N ASP A 95 4.66 -2.18 -5.45
CA ASP A 95 3.85 -3.09 -4.64
C ASP A 95 3.21 -2.36 -3.45
N SER A 96 3.96 -1.48 -2.80
CA SER A 96 3.42 -0.66 -1.71
C SER A 96 2.38 0.35 -2.19
N ILE A 97 2.56 0.94 -3.38
CA ILE A 97 1.57 1.84 -4.00
C ILE A 97 0.28 1.06 -4.29
N LEU A 98 0.39 -0.09 -4.94
CA LEU A 98 -0.76 -0.94 -5.28
C LEU A 98 -1.52 -1.41 -4.03
N ALA A 99 -0.80 -1.85 -2.98
CA ALA A 99 -1.42 -2.21 -1.71
C ALA A 99 -2.20 -1.04 -1.09
N GLY A 100 -1.63 0.18 -1.12
CA GLY A 100 -2.32 1.38 -0.65
C GLY A 100 -3.57 1.70 -1.45
N ARG A 101 -3.53 1.52 -2.76
CA ARG A 101 -4.70 1.71 -3.62
C ARG A 101 -5.80 0.67 -3.35
N MET A 102 -5.43 -0.58 -3.05
CA MET A 102 -6.40 -1.60 -2.61
C MET A 102 -7.07 -1.20 -1.30
N VAL A 103 -6.30 -0.71 -0.30
CA VAL A 103 -6.88 -0.17 0.94
C VAL A 103 -7.88 0.93 0.63
N GLU A 104 -7.52 1.95 -0.16
CA GLU A 104 -8.41 3.07 -0.49
C GLU A 104 -9.72 2.61 -1.15
N LYS A 105 -9.63 1.68 -2.13
CA LYS A 105 -10.83 1.12 -2.78
C LYS A 105 -11.73 0.36 -1.78
N ALA A 106 -11.12 -0.40 -0.89
CA ALA A 106 -11.86 -1.21 0.10
C ALA A 106 -12.57 -0.36 1.16
N VAL A 107 -11.90 0.70 1.64
CA VAL A 107 -12.44 1.52 2.73
C VAL A 107 -13.22 2.74 2.22
N GLY A 108 -13.12 3.09 0.94
CA GLY A 108 -13.80 4.23 0.33
C GLY A 108 -13.27 5.60 0.76
N LYS A 109 -12.02 5.65 1.25
CA LYS A 109 -11.34 6.88 1.73
C LYS A 109 -9.91 6.93 1.22
N ARG A 110 -9.29 8.11 1.20
CA ARG A 110 -7.85 8.25 0.98
C ARG A 110 -7.08 7.54 2.07
N LEU A 111 -5.96 6.91 1.71
CA LEU A 111 -5.10 6.20 2.66
C LEU A 111 -4.65 7.09 3.83
N SER A 112 -4.34 8.37 3.54
CA SER A 112 -3.97 9.37 4.56
C SER A 112 -5.11 9.69 5.52
N GLU A 113 -6.35 9.80 5.04
CA GLU A 113 -7.55 10.05 5.85
C GLU A 113 -7.86 8.83 6.72
N TYR A 114 -7.86 7.63 6.12
CA TYR A 114 -8.13 6.40 6.84
C TYR A 114 -7.12 6.16 7.97
N LEU A 115 -5.80 6.29 7.68
CA LEU A 115 -4.77 6.18 8.71
C LEU A 115 -4.82 7.31 9.73
N TYR A 116 -5.22 8.53 9.34
CA TYR A 116 -5.38 9.61 10.30
C TYR A 116 -6.43 9.24 11.34
N GLU A 117 -7.63 8.92 10.93
CA GLU A 117 -8.75 8.60 11.82
C GLU A 117 -8.48 7.36 12.69
N ARG A 118 -7.90 6.31 12.09
CA ARG A 118 -7.78 5.01 12.75
C ARG A 118 -6.48 4.83 13.54
N PHE A 119 -5.46 5.62 13.24
CA PHE A 119 -4.13 5.42 13.82
C PHE A 119 -3.46 6.69 14.31
N PHE A 120 -3.32 7.72 13.47
CA PHE A 120 -2.55 8.91 13.86
C PHE A 120 -3.26 9.77 14.90
N GLU A 121 -4.54 10.04 14.74
CA GLU A 121 -5.32 10.85 15.69
C GLU A 121 -5.35 10.21 17.09
N PRO A 122 -5.64 8.89 17.28
CA PRO A 122 -5.52 8.25 18.57
C PRO A 122 -4.13 8.34 19.21
N LEU A 123 -3.06 8.42 18.40
CA LEU A 123 -1.70 8.64 18.88
C LEU A 123 -1.38 10.11 19.22
N GLY A 124 -2.35 11.02 19.05
CA GLY A 124 -2.15 12.47 19.20
C GLY A 124 -1.20 13.03 18.15
N GLN A 125 -1.24 12.50 16.93
CA GLN A 125 -0.48 12.98 15.78
C GLN A 125 -1.39 13.82 14.87
N GLY A 126 -0.83 14.83 14.22
CA GLY A 126 -1.53 15.60 13.19
C GLY A 126 -1.74 14.80 11.90
N PHE A 127 -2.51 15.39 10.98
CA PHE A 127 -2.72 14.82 9.65
C PHE A 127 -1.37 14.63 8.93
N PRO A 128 -1.11 13.48 8.30
CA PRO A 128 0.21 13.19 7.73
C PRO A 128 0.50 14.04 6.49
N ILE A 129 1.72 14.58 6.41
CA ILE A 129 2.26 15.16 5.18
C ILE A 129 2.85 14.00 4.38
N TRP A 130 2.24 13.67 3.25
CA TRP A 130 2.62 12.50 2.46
C TRP A 130 2.72 12.86 0.97
N GLU A 131 3.79 12.39 0.32
CA GLU A 131 3.93 12.49 -1.13
C GLU A 131 2.77 11.76 -1.81
N ASN A 132 2.18 12.38 -2.83
CA ASN A 132 1.08 11.81 -3.59
C ASN A 132 1.50 11.50 -5.03
N CYS A 133 0.83 10.52 -5.64
CA CYS A 133 0.88 10.31 -7.08
C CYS A 133 0.16 11.45 -7.84
N PRO A 134 0.28 11.55 -9.17
CA PRO A 134 -0.38 12.61 -9.94
C PRO A 134 -1.90 12.67 -9.78
N GLN A 135 -2.55 11.55 -9.42
CA GLN A 135 -3.98 11.48 -9.12
C GLN A 135 -4.32 11.85 -7.67
N GLY A 136 -3.33 12.26 -6.85
CA GLY A 136 -3.53 12.69 -5.47
C GLY A 136 -3.65 11.55 -4.46
N HIS A 137 -3.21 10.33 -4.77
CA HIS A 137 -3.17 9.21 -3.82
C HIS A 137 -1.80 9.09 -3.15
N PRO A 138 -1.73 8.87 -1.82
CA PRO A 138 -0.46 8.72 -1.12
C PRO A 138 0.43 7.60 -1.68
N ILE A 139 1.74 7.88 -1.74
CA ILE A 139 2.75 6.89 -2.11
C ILE A 139 2.99 5.96 -0.92
N GLY A 140 2.39 4.78 -0.92
CA GLY A 140 2.45 3.85 0.20
C GLY A 140 3.87 3.40 0.60
N GLY A 141 4.82 3.44 -0.33
CA GLY A 141 6.19 2.97 -0.14
C GLY A 141 7.16 4.00 0.44
N GLY A 142 6.76 5.27 0.59
CA GLY A 142 7.65 6.32 1.10
C GLY A 142 7.02 7.71 1.03
N GLY A 143 7.85 8.75 1.20
CA GLY A 143 7.43 10.15 1.03
C GLY A 143 6.56 10.69 2.15
N MET A 144 6.47 10.03 3.30
CA MET A 144 5.81 10.56 4.49
C MET A 144 6.80 11.37 5.34
N PHE A 145 6.39 12.57 5.74
CA PHE A 145 7.16 13.44 6.61
C PHE A 145 6.56 13.42 8.02
N MET A 146 7.40 13.20 9.02
CA MET A 146 7.00 13.21 10.42
C MET A 146 8.16 13.51 11.35
N THR A 147 7.84 13.90 12.57
CA THR A 147 8.84 14.08 13.62
C THR A 147 9.36 12.73 14.12
N LEU A 148 10.58 12.73 14.68
CA LEU A 148 11.15 11.54 15.30
C LEU A 148 10.24 11.00 16.42
N SER A 149 9.64 11.87 17.22
CA SER A 149 8.70 11.48 18.27
C SER A 149 7.49 10.72 17.70
N ASN A 150 6.95 11.15 16.55
CA ASN A 150 5.85 10.46 15.91
C ASN A 150 6.27 9.09 15.32
N MET A 151 7.50 8.99 14.79
CA MET A 151 8.05 7.71 14.34
C MET A 151 8.18 6.70 15.48
N LEU A 152 8.62 7.15 16.67
CA LEU A 152 8.75 6.27 17.84
C LEU A 152 7.41 5.72 18.33
N LYS A 153 6.31 6.46 18.17
CA LYS A 153 4.97 6.00 18.62
C LYS A 153 4.52 4.74 17.91
N ILE A 154 4.79 4.58 16.60
CA ILE A 154 4.44 3.33 15.91
C ILE A 154 5.24 2.16 16.47
N GLY A 155 6.53 2.34 16.72
CA GLY A 155 7.36 1.31 17.37
C GLY A 155 6.81 0.92 18.74
N GLN A 156 6.39 1.91 19.53
CA GLN A 156 5.80 1.67 20.85
C GLN A 156 4.47 0.92 20.77
N VAL A 157 3.59 1.25 19.81
CA VAL A 157 2.33 0.50 19.59
C VAL A 157 2.62 -0.98 19.32
N TYR A 158 3.55 -1.28 18.41
CA TYR A 158 3.90 -2.68 18.11
C TYR A 158 4.61 -3.38 19.28
N LEU A 159 5.45 -2.68 20.04
CA LEU A 159 6.09 -3.22 21.24
C LEU A 159 5.05 -3.58 22.33
N MET A 160 3.92 -2.90 22.35
CA MET A 160 2.82 -3.08 23.30
C MET A 160 1.67 -3.89 22.71
N ASP A 161 1.96 -4.83 21.80
CA ASP A 161 0.99 -5.72 21.16
C ASP A 161 -0.22 -4.96 20.55
N GLY A 162 0.06 -3.90 19.81
CA GLY A 162 -0.94 -3.08 19.13
C GLY A 162 -1.70 -2.10 20.04
N LYS A 163 -1.29 -1.94 21.31
CA LYS A 163 -1.96 -1.07 22.28
C LYS A 163 -1.31 0.29 22.41
N TRP A 164 -2.14 1.30 22.62
CA TRP A 164 -1.73 2.64 23.00
C TRP A 164 -2.57 3.13 24.18
N LYS A 165 -1.91 3.49 25.30
CA LYS A 165 -2.58 3.94 26.53
C LYS A 165 -3.72 3.00 27.00
N GLY A 166 -3.53 1.70 26.82
CA GLY A 166 -4.50 0.67 27.22
C GLY A 166 -5.60 0.37 26.18
N GLN A 167 -5.68 1.12 25.11
CA GLN A 167 -6.63 0.90 24.01
C GLN A 167 -5.96 0.09 22.89
N GLN A 168 -6.63 -0.96 22.39
CA GLN A 168 -6.19 -1.72 21.21
C GLN A 168 -6.39 -0.84 19.96
N LEU A 169 -5.32 -0.55 19.23
CA LEU A 169 -5.36 0.20 17.97
C LEU A 169 -5.14 -0.70 16.76
N VAL A 170 -4.28 -1.71 16.89
CA VAL A 170 -3.93 -2.67 15.83
C VAL A 170 -3.94 -4.05 16.43
N ASP A 171 -4.59 -5.03 15.80
CA ASP A 171 -4.61 -6.44 16.18
C ASP A 171 -3.38 -7.18 15.65
#